data_780fa4c03e366939b2e507043a7d23fa
#
_entry.id   780fa4c03e366939b2e507043a7d23fa
#
_cell.length_a   1.000
_cell.length_b   1.000
_cell.length_c   1.000
_cell.angle_alpha   90.00
_cell.angle_beta   90.00
_cell.angle_gamma   90.00
#
_symmetry.space_group_name_H-M   'P 1'
#
loop_
_entity.id
_entity.type
_entity.pdbx_description
1 polymer ?
#
loop_
_entity_poly.entity_id
_entity_poly.type
_entity_poly.pdbx_seq_one_letter_code
_entity_poly.pdbx_strand_id
1 'polypeptide(L)'
;MYLCLYLQTQSKMEMENFLQLCQMRCSVRAYKSEAVPADVMDYVMECVRLAPSAVNRQPWRFRLLTSPEELAKAQACYNRSWFASAPACMLVCRHCEEEWKRGADGKPHGDIDVAIAVTHLTLAAAELGLGTCWVCNFDVEMARKLFAV
;
A
#
# COMPACT_ATOMS: atom_id res chain seq x y z
N MET A 1 -8.05 3.02 2.14
CA MET A 1 -6.99 3.50 1.21
C MET A 1 -6.59 2.35 0.33
N TYR A 2 -6.44 2.53 -0.98
CA TYR A 2 -6.00 1.48 -1.91
C TYR A 2 -4.59 1.77 -2.40
N LEU A 3 -3.77 0.73 -2.54
CA LEU A 3 -2.44 0.80 -3.12
C LEU A 3 -2.31 -0.31 -4.15
N CYS A 4 -1.97 0.04 -5.39
CA CYS A 4 -1.73 -0.94 -6.44
C CYS A 4 -0.24 -1.25 -6.54
N LEU A 5 0.12 -2.53 -6.49
CA LEU A 5 1.50 -3.01 -6.61
C LEU A 5 1.74 -3.62 -7.98
N TYR A 6 2.91 -3.37 -8.54
CA TYR A 6 3.29 -3.83 -9.87
C TYR A 6 4.76 -4.22 -9.99
N LEU A 7 5.04 -5.26 -10.79
CA LEU A 7 6.38 -5.63 -11.26
C LEU A 7 6.74 -4.84 -12.52
N GLN A 8 7.62 -3.87 -12.38
CA GLN A 8 8.34 -3.33 -13.53
C GLN A 8 9.68 -4.07 -13.60
N THR A 9 9.85 -4.95 -14.58
CA THR A 9 11.17 -5.49 -14.91
C THR A 9 12.05 -4.36 -15.45
N GLN A 10 12.56 -3.54 -14.54
CA GLN A 10 13.83 -2.87 -14.77
C GLN A 10 14.90 -3.92 -14.45
N SER A 11 15.94 -3.99 -15.28
CA SER A 11 17.15 -4.73 -14.90
C SER A 11 17.45 -4.40 -13.44
N LYS A 12 17.69 -5.43 -12.61
CA LYS A 12 18.08 -5.28 -11.20
C LYS A 12 19.23 -4.27 -11.16
N MET A 13 18.90 -3.00 -10.94
CA MET A 13 19.89 -1.97 -10.71
C MET A 13 20.41 -2.25 -9.30
N GLU A 14 21.70 -2.49 -9.18
CA GLU A 14 22.34 -2.50 -7.86
C GLU A 14 22.12 -1.13 -7.25
N MET A 15 21.26 -1.08 -6.23
CA MET A 15 21.03 0.15 -5.48
C MET A 15 22.23 0.37 -4.56
N GLU A 16 22.92 1.48 -4.78
CA GLU A 16 24.08 1.83 -3.98
C GLU A 16 23.70 2.53 -2.65
N ASN A 17 22.52 3.21 -2.61
CA ASN A 17 22.13 3.98 -1.43
C ASN A 17 20.63 4.34 -1.41
N PHE A 18 20.17 4.80 -0.25
CA PHE A 18 18.77 5.17 0.00
C PHE A 18 18.28 6.35 -0.87
N LEU A 19 19.16 7.30 -1.24
CA LEU A 19 18.78 8.42 -2.11
C LEU A 19 18.34 7.93 -3.49
N GLN A 20 19.06 6.95 -4.05
CA GLN A 20 18.67 6.34 -5.34
C GLN A 20 17.32 5.65 -5.24
N LEU A 21 17.04 4.93 -4.14
CA LEU A 21 15.74 4.32 -3.90
C LEU A 21 14.62 5.37 -3.90
N CYS A 22 14.82 6.48 -3.21
CA CYS A 22 13.85 7.59 -3.20
C CYS A 22 13.62 8.19 -4.59
N GLN A 23 14.68 8.29 -5.41
CA GLN A 23 14.59 8.79 -6.80
C GLN A 23 13.85 7.80 -7.72
N MET A 24 14.05 6.50 -7.53
CA MET A 24 13.42 5.45 -8.35
C MET A 24 11.93 5.30 -8.04
N ARG A 25 11.53 5.41 -6.78
CA ARG A 25 10.13 5.27 -6.39
C ARG A 25 9.27 6.37 -7.03
N CYS A 26 8.34 5.98 -7.85
CA CYS A 26 7.37 6.89 -8.46
C CYS A 26 5.95 6.32 -8.42
N SER A 27 4.95 7.17 -8.71
CA SER A 27 3.55 6.74 -8.82
C SER A 27 3.29 6.16 -10.20
N VAL A 28 3.31 4.83 -10.30
CA VAL A 28 3.09 4.09 -11.55
C VAL A 28 1.60 3.96 -11.83
N ARG A 29 1.18 4.18 -13.08
CA ARG A 29 -0.21 4.08 -13.53
C ARG A 29 -0.35 3.30 -14.84
N ALA A 30 0.51 2.32 -15.05
CA ALA A 30 0.40 1.32 -16.11
C ALA A 30 1.02 0.02 -15.58
N TYR A 31 0.29 -1.07 -15.67
CA TYR A 31 0.69 -2.33 -15.06
C TYR A 31 0.65 -3.47 -16.09
N LYS A 32 1.55 -4.43 -15.93
CA LYS A 32 1.51 -5.71 -16.64
C LYS A 32 0.56 -6.64 -15.88
N SER A 33 0.11 -7.71 -16.49
CA SER A 33 -0.81 -8.68 -15.87
C SER A 33 -0.12 -9.76 -15.01
N GLU A 34 1.19 -9.72 -14.90
CA GLU A 34 1.96 -10.72 -14.15
C GLU A 34 1.68 -10.63 -12.64
N ALA A 35 1.45 -11.77 -12.02
CA ALA A 35 1.24 -11.82 -10.57
C ALA A 35 2.50 -11.43 -9.80
N VAL A 36 2.34 -10.78 -8.65
CA VAL A 36 3.45 -10.49 -7.73
C VAL A 36 3.85 -11.79 -7.03
N PRO A 37 5.12 -12.22 -7.09
CA PRO A 37 5.59 -13.41 -6.37
C PRO A 37 5.36 -13.30 -4.85
N ALA A 38 5.09 -14.43 -4.20
CA ALA A 38 4.77 -14.46 -2.78
C ALA A 38 5.97 -14.01 -1.91
N ASP A 39 7.17 -14.46 -2.23
CA ASP A 39 8.41 -14.09 -1.53
C ASP A 39 8.71 -12.60 -1.60
N VAL A 40 8.42 -11.97 -2.74
CA VAL A 40 8.50 -10.51 -2.92
C VAL A 40 7.50 -9.80 -2.02
N MET A 41 6.27 -10.31 -1.92
CA MET A 41 5.25 -9.75 -1.05
C MET A 41 5.61 -9.93 0.43
N ASP A 42 6.15 -11.09 0.81
CA ASP A 42 6.60 -11.37 2.19
C ASP A 42 7.69 -10.38 2.62
N TYR A 43 8.66 -10.09 1.75
CA TYR A 43 9.68 -9.08 2.00
C TYR A 43 9.07 -7.69 2.22
N VAL A 44 8.17 -7.27 1.33
CA VAL A 44 7.49 -5.98 1.42
C VAL A 44 6.71 -5.86 2.73
N MET A 45 6.00 -6.93 3.12
CA MET A 45 5.22 -6.92 4.36
C MET A 45 6.08 -6.94 5.61
N GLU A 46 7.28 -7.54 5.57
CA GLU A 46 8.24 -7.45 6.67
C GLU A 46 8.76 -6.02 6.84
N CYS A 47 9.03 -5.30 5.76
CA CYS A 47 9.36 -3.88 5.81
C CYS A 47 8.22 -3.02 6.41
N VAL A 48 6.97 -3.36 6.11
CA VAL A 48 5.80 -2.72 6.73
C VAL A 48 5.74 -2.99 8.22
N ARG A 49 5.98 -4.25 8.66
CA ARG A 49 5.99 -4.64 10.07
C ARG A 49 7.04 -3.88 10.89
N LEU A 50 8.16 -3.53 10.28
CA LEU A 50 9.26 -2.77 10.89
C LEU A 50 9.02 -1.25 10.90
N ALA A 51 7.94 -0.77 10.30
CA ALA A 51 7.63 0.66 10.29
C ALA A 51 7.34 1.17 11.72
N PRO A 52 7.86 2.33 12.11
CA PRO A 52 7.53 2.91 13.41
C PRO A 52 6.10 3.43 13.46
N SER A 53 5.53 3.45 14.67
CA SER A 53 4.24 4.07 14.94
C SER A 53 4.23 4.72 16.32
N ALA A 54 3.27 5.59 16.59
CA ALA A 54 3.14 6.26 17.88
C ALA A 54 3.00 5.21 19.00
N VAL A 55 3.94 5.23 19.96
CA VAL A 55 4.11 4.26 21.06
C VAL A 55 4.05 2.79 20.60
N ASN A 56 4.45 2.54 19.37
CA ASN A 56 4.49 1.22 18.72
C ASN A 56 3.12 0.49 18.70
N ARG A 57 2.03 1.22 18.56
CA ARG A 57 0.69 0.61 18.51
C ARG A 57 0.37 -0.08 17.20
N GLN A 58 1.00 0.31 16.10
CA GLN A 58 0.80 -0.28 14.76
C GLN A 58 -0.69 -0.38 14.36
N PRO A 59 -1.44 0.73 14.37
CA PRO A 59 -2.89 0.73 14.22
C PRO A 59 -3.31 0.63 12.74
N TRP A 60 -2.76 -0.33 12.03
CA TRP A 60 -3.03 -0.57 10.62
C TRP A 60 -3.40 -2.01 10.34
N ARG A 61 -4.16 -2.19 9.27
CA ARG A 61 -4.48 -3.50 8.70
C ARG A 61 -4.21 -3.44 7.21
N PHE A 62 -3.45 -4.41 6.71
CA PHE A 62 -3.11 -4.56 5.31
C PHE A 62 -3.78 -5.84 4.80
N ARG A 63 -4.54 -5.73 3.71
CA ARG A 63 -5.15 -6.87 3.02
C ARG A 63 -4.75 -6.85 1.57
N LEU A 64 -4.03 -7.87 1.13
CA LEU A 64 -3.66 -8.06 -0.26
C LEU A 64 -4.87 -8.65 -1.03
N LEU A 65 -5.24 -7.99 -2.12
CA LEU A 65 -6.31 -8.38 -3.01
C LEU A 65 -5.69 -8.84 -4.33
N THR A 66 -5.86 -10.11 -4.68
CA THR A 66 -5.30 -10.71 -5.91
C THR A 66 -6.33 -11.51 -6.70
N SER A 67 -7.40 -11.95 -6.06
CA SER A 67 -8.44 -12.68 -6.77
C SER A 67 -9.23 -11.76 -7.70
N PRO A 68 -9.72 -12.26 -8.85
CA PRO A 68 -10.53 -11.47 -9.77
C PRO A 68 -11.74 -10.82 -9.11
N GLU A 69 -12.37 -11.52 -8.17
CA GLU A 69 -13.54 -11.01 -7.43
C GLU A 69 -13.16 -9.82 -6.53
N GLU A 70 -12.07 -9.92 -5.77
CA GLU A 70 -11.60 -8.84 -4.88
C GLU A 70 -11.11 -7.63 -5.69
N LEU A 71 -10.41 -7.87 -6.79
CA LEU A 71 -9.97 -6.79 -7.68
C LEU A 71 -11.16 -6.08 -8.33
N ALA A 72 -12.22 -6.81 -8.73
CA ALA A 72 -13.44 -6.21 -9.24
C ALA A 72 -14.14 -5.33 -8.19
N LYS A 73 -14.18 -5.75 -6.91
CA LYS A 73 -14.68 -4.92 -5.80
C LYS A 73 -13.86 -3.63 -5.64
N ALA A 74 -12.54 -3.72 -5.68
CA ALA A 74 -11.66 -2.56 -5.61
C ALA A 74 -11.86 -1.61 -6.80
N GLN A 75 -11.99 -2.13 -8.01
CA GLN A 75 -12.27 -1.37 -9.23
C GLN A 75 -13.62 -0.65 -9.18
N ALA A 76 -14.65 -1.25 -8.57
CA ALA A 76 -15.94 -0.61 -8.36
C ALA A 76 -15.82 0.67 -7.50
N CYS A 77 -14.89 0.71 -6.56
CA CYS A 77 -14.63 1.88 -5.71
C CYS A 77 -13.78 2.96 -6.37
N TYR A 78 -13.04 2.63 -7.42
CA TYR A 78 -12.16 3.56 -8.12
C TYR A 78 -12.10 3.27 -9.62
N ASN A 79 -13.02 3.87 -10.36
CA ASN A 79 -13.19 3.65 -11.80
C ASN A 79 -12.12 4.39 -12.62
N ARG A 80 -10.94 3.80 -12.77
CA ARG A 80 -9.85 4.26 -13.66
C ARG A 80 -9.28 3.08 -14.42
N SER A 81 -9.10 3.23 -15.73
CA SER A 81 -8.62 2.16 -16.60
C SER A 81 -7.24 1.62 -16.18
N TRP A 82 -6.34 2.51 -15.79
CA TRP A 82 -5.01 2.10 -15.32
C TRP A 82 -5.08 1.28 -14.01
N PHE A 83 -6.04 1.58 -13.12
CA PHE A 83 -6.24 0.84 -11.88
C PHE A 83 -6.78 -0.57 -12.16
N ALA A 84 -7.67 -0.69 -13.17
CA ALA A 84 -8.23 -1.97 -13.59
C ALA A 84 -7.18 -2.93 -14.18
N SER A 85 -6.02 -2.42 -14.64
CA SER A 85 -4.92 -3.25 -15.16
C SER A 85 -4.00 -3.80 -14.07
N ALA A 86 -4.15 -3.37 -12.81
CA ALA A 86 -3.26 -3.80 -11.73
C ALA A 86 -3.50 -5.27 -11.36
N PRO A 87 -2.45 -6.11 -11.28
CA PRO A 87 -2.58 -7.53 -10.93
C PRO A 87 -2.81 -7.76 -9.43
N ALA A 88 -2.52 -6.76 -8.62
CA ALA A 88 -2.71 -6.80 -7.18
C ALA A 88 -3.08 -5.42 -6.63
N CYS A 89 -3.87 -5.39 -5.56
CA CYS A 89 -4.21 -4.19 -4.84
C CYS A 89 -4.06 -4.42 -3.33
N MET A 90 -3.41 -3.49 -2.63
CA MET A 90 -3.32 -3.53 -1.18
C MET A 90 -4.40 -2.62 -0.59
N LEU A 91 -5.40 -3.20 0.07
CA LEU A 91 -6.34 -2.45 0.90
C LEU A 91 -5.69 -2.16 2.24
N VAL A 92 -5.58 -0.88 2.59
CA VAL A 92 -4.97 -0.45 3.85
C VAL A 92 -5.98 0.31 4.68
N CYS A 93 -6.18 -0.15 5.91
CA CYS A 93 -7.13 0.43 6.85
C CYS A 93 -6.43 0.91 8.11
N ARG A 94 -6.93 2.01 8.66
CA ARG A 94 -6.60 2.47 10.00
C ARG A 94 -7.54 1.79 11.00
N HIS A 95 -6.99 1.30 12.10
CA HIS A 95 -7.78 0.78 13.23
C HIS A 95 -7.99 1.89 14.26
N CYS A 96 -9.18 2.50 14.25
CA CYS A 96 -9.48 3.72 15.02
C CYS A 96 -9.48 3.53 16.55
N GLU A 97 -9.69 2.29 17.02
CA GLU A 97 -9.69 1.98 18.46
C GLU A 97 -8.28 1.74 19.01
N GLU A 98 -7.35 1.31 18.15
CA GLU A 98 -5.98 0.99 18.53
C GLU A 98 -5.03 2.18 18.35
N GLU A 99 -5.43 3.22 17.60
CA GLU A 99 -4.56 4.36 17.34
C GLU A 99 -4.21 5.15 18.60
N TRP A 100 -3.02 5.75 18.62
CA TRP A 100 -2.64 6.66 19.67
C TRP A 100 -3.33 8.01 19.47
N LYS A 101 -3.79 8.60 20.58
CA LYS A 101 -4.39 9.94 20.62
C LYS A 101 -3.55 10.83 21.52
N ARG A 102 -3.26 12.03 21.03
CA ARG A 102 -2.51 13.01 21.81
C ARG A 102 -3.31 13.46 23.03
N GLY A 103 -2.71 13.38 24.22
CA GLY A 103 -3.43 13.66 25.47
C GLY A 103 -3.93 15.09 25.62
N ALA A 104 -3.24 16.08 25.03
CA ALA A 104 -3.58 17.49 25.18
C ALA A 104 -4.88 17.90 24.46
N ASP A 105 -5.19 17.30 23.31
CA ASP A 105 -6.32 17.71 22.46
C ASP A 105 -7.09 16.54 21.86
N GLY A 106 -6.74 15.30 22.20
CA GLY A 106 -7.38 14.10 21.69
C GLY A 106 -7.12 13.81 20.20
N LYS A 107 -6.21 14.53 19.52
CA LYS A 107 -5.94 14.35 18.10
C LYS A 107 -5.45 12.93 17.81
N PRO A 108 -6.15 12.17 16.95
CA PRO A 108 -5.70 10.84 16.55
C PRO A 108 -4.49 10.92 15.61
N HIS A 109 -3.60 9.93 15.69
CA HIS A 109 -2.37 9.86 14.89
C HIS A 109 -2.32 8.64 13.96
N GLY A 110 -3.36 7.84 13.91
CA GLY A 110 -3.41 6.64 13.08
C GLY A 110 -3.18 6.88 11.59
N ASP A 111 -3.63 8.01 11.03
CA ASP A 111 -3.35 8.34 9.63
C ASP A 111 -1.85 8.61 9.38
N ILE A 112 -1.16 9.18 10.37
CA ILE A 112 0.30 9.40 10.31
C ILE A 112 1.01 8.05 10.34
N ASP A 113 0.64 7.17 11.29
CA ASP A 113 1.22 5.84 11.43
C ASP A 113 1.01 5.01 10.16
N VAL A 114 -0.21 5.01 9.59
CA VAL A 114 -0.51 4.34 8.32
C VAL A 114 0.34 4.91 7.18
N ALA A 115 0.50 6.24 7.10
CA ALA A 115 1.31 6.87 6.05
C ALA A 115 2.79 6.44 6.13
N ILE A 116 3.35 6.30 7.34
CA ILE A 116 4.71 5.80 7.56
C ILE A 116 4.82 4.35 7.06
N ALA A 117 3.89 3.47 7.47
CA ALA A 117 3.89 2.07 7.07
C ALA A 117 3.74 1.90 5.54
N VAL A 118 2.87 2.69 4.89
CA VAL A 118 2.73 2.69 3.43
C VAL A 118 3.97 3.25 2.74
N THR A 119 4.68 4.20 3.33
CA THR A 119 5.96 4.67 2.80
C THR A 119 6.99 3.55 2.79
N HIS A 120 7.11 2.77 3.88
CA HIS A 120 7.95 1.56 3.92
C HIS A 120 7.55 0.57 2.82
N LEU A 121 6.25 0.30 2.65
CA LEU A 121 5.74 -0.58 1.60
C LEU A 121 6.18 -0.11 0.20
N THR A 122 5.98 1.18 -0.12
CA THR A 122 6.28 1.70 -1.45
C THR A 122 7.76 1.74 -1.77
N LEU A 123 8.61 1.98 -0.77
CA LEU A 123 10.07 1.95 -0.92
C LEU A 123 10.57 0.51 -1.07
N ALA A 124 10.13 -0.43 -0.23
CA ALA A 124 10.48 -1.84 -0.34
C ALA A 124 10.03 -2.44 -1.68
N ALA A 125 8.84 -2.09 -2.14
CA ALA A 125 8.35 -2.47 -3.46
C ALA A 125 9.26 -1.93 -4.58
N ALA A 126 9.64 -0.66 -4.52
CA ALA A 126 10.54 -0.04 -5.51
C ALA A 126 11.94 -0.69 -5.52
N GLU A 127 12.47 -1.05 -4.36
CA GLU A 127 13.74 -1.78 -4.20
C GLU A 127 13.74 -3.10 -4.98
N LEU A 128 12.59 -3.78 -4.99
CA LEU A 128 12.40 -5.04 -5.71
C LEU A 128 11.91 -4.86 -7.15
N GLY A 129 11.94 -3.63 -7.68
CA GLY A 129 11.51 -3.32 -9.05
C GLY A 129 9.99 -3.30 -9.22
N LEU A 130 9.20 -3.22 -8.14
CA LEU A 130 7.75 -3.09 -8.20
C LEU A 130 7.34 -1.62 -8.31
N GLY A 131 6.44 -1.32 -9.25
CA GLY A 131 5.79 -0.02 -9.33
C GLY A 131 4.56 0.03 -8.41
N THR A 132 4.36 1.16 -7.74
CA THR A 132 3.21 1.38 -6.85
C THR A 132 2.52 2.70 -7.15
N CYS A 133 1.23 2.80 -6.80
CA CYS A 133 0.53 4.06 -6.78
C CYS A 133 -0.38 4.15 -5.55
N TRP A 134 -0.17 5.16 -4.73
CA TRP A 134 -1.02 5.43 -3.58
C TRP A 134 -2.30 6.15 -4.03
N VAL A 135 -3.46 5.56 -3.75
CA VAL A 135 -4.77 6.09 -4.10
C VAL A 135 -5.56 6.40 -2.83
N CYS A 136 -5.95 7.67 -2.65
CA CYS A 136 -6.83 8.12 -1.56
C CYS A 136 -8.19 8.64 -2.07
N ASN A 137 -8.29 9.04 -3.33
CA ASN A 137 -9.53 9.55 -3.91
C ASN A 137 -10.34 8.41 -4.53
N PHE A 138 -11.12 7.72 -3.72
CA PHE A 138 -12.00 6.61 -4.11
C PHE A 138 -13.29 6.65 -3.29
N ASP A 139 -14.29 5.85 -3.64
CA ASP A 139 -15.53 5.73 -2.88
C ASP A 139 -15.31 4.92 -1.60
N VAL A 140 -15.13 5.65 -0.49
CA VAL A 140 -14.84 5.06 0.84
C VAL A 140 -16.04 4.28 1.39
N GLU A 141 -17.27 4.79 1.17
CA GLU A 141 -18.47 4.12 1.68
C GLU A 141 -18.74 2.81 0.94
N MET A 142 -18.54 2.80 -0.38
CA MET A 142 -18.59 1.57 -1.16
C MET A 142 -17.52 0.57 -0.71
N ALA A 143 -16.30 1.03 -0.45
CA ALA A 143 -15.22 0.18 0.03
C ALA A 143 -15.55 -0.46 1.38
N ARG A 144 -16.06 0.33 2.34
CA ARG A 144 -16.53 -0.19 3.64
C ARG A 144 -17.56 -1.29 3.49
N LYS A 145 -18.54 -1.07 2.61
CA LYS A 145 -19.61 -2.04 2.35
C LYS A 145 -19.10 -3.32 1.69
N LEU A 146 -18.23 -3.20 0.66
CA LEU A 146 -17.78 -4.36 -0.12
C LEU A 146 -16.73 -5.21 0.60
N PHE A 147 -15.93 -4.60 1.48
CA PHE A 147 -14.86 -5.28 2.20
C PHE A 147 -15.16 -5.51 3.70
N ALA A 148 -16.30 -5.02 4.19
CA ALA A 148 -16.74 -5.12 5.59
C ALA A 148 -15.70 -4.54 6.58
N VAL A 149 -15.23 -3.31 6.34
CA VAL A 149 -14.20 -2.61 7.13
C VAL A 149 -14.68 -1.25 7.64
#